data_3a4813de8bf789ea1397ce85c78d2fa5
#
_entry.id   3a4813de8bf789ea1397ce85c78d2fa5
#
_cell.length_a   1.000
_cell.length_b   1.000
_cell.length_c   1.000
_cell.angle_alpha   90.00
_cell.angle_beta   90.00
_cell.angle_gamma   90.00
#
_symmetry.space_group_name_H-M   'P 1'
#
loop_
_entity.id
_entity.type
_entity.pdbx_description
1 polymer ?
#
loop_
_entity_poly.entity_id
_entity_poly.type
_entity_poly.pdbx_seq_one_letter_code
_entity_poly.pdbx_strand_id
1 'polypeptide(L)'
;HLWEILGGGGKEEEIRGNIRQLRDRKKLDYDAIRFRKDGSEIHLSIRAVAITGDGPSGEYLAVYRDISSRVMAQHQLATERTYFENLFMNSPLAIALVGGDGIIQRVNDSFERLFGYYSFECVGADLDALIAPGDLLGDAVGLTRGAAAGSTIKAERTRRRKDGSWVEVQINAVCFPVGDGPSVIYAIYQDITERKVLDEKIRYFGCHDALTGLYNQAFFEEELRRLDSPRQLPLSLVVADLDNLKLINDAFGHLEGDKLLAEAGTILRSCCRQEDIIARCGGDEFVMLLPQTTLLEARSVCDRVRRACERSQGGMIPLSMALGVAAKEEVTQDLMQVRKKADDDMYLDKLTRGERSRSAIYSRIVEFLDSDPRMKTHISRVRGLAHLFGKHLALRQDEMEKLALLARFHDVGLMPIPTEVLYKKGPLDPGEWENVRRHPERGYRLARNLAPLASIAEEILCHHEKYDGGGYPRGLSGEDIPRLSRAIHLLCAYEAMTGWRSYRPSLSSEEALQEIASQAGKQFDPRLAGVFVQLHRTLEVGNGLP
;
A
#
# COMPACT_ATOMS: atom_id res chain seq x y z
N HIS A 1 39.18 3.70 75.15
CA HIS A 1 37.73 3.60 75.33
C HIS A 1 37.09 2.71 74.18
N LEU A 2 35.99 2.00 74.49
CA LEU A 2 35.36 1.06 73.55
C LEU A 2 34.96 1.74 72.25
N TRP A 3 34.53 2.99 72.26
CA TRP A 3 34.18 3.78 71.04
C TRP A 3 35.39 4.15 70.18
N GLU A 4 36.60 4.22 70.74
CA GLU A 4 37.84 4.44 69.98
C GLU A 4 38.19 3.20 69.12
N ILE A 5 37.85 2.04 69.65
CA ILE A 5 38.11 0.76 69.00
C ILE A 5 36.99 0.39 67.96
N LEU A 6 35.73 0.72 68.27
CA LEU A 6 34.57 0.29 67.50
C LEU A 6 33.83 1.44 66.76
N GLY A 7 34.25 2.70 67.04
CA GLY A 7 33.55 3.92 66.62
C GLY A 7 34.10 4.61 65.37
N GLY A 8 35.00 3.99 64.60
CA GLY A 8 35.51 4.54 63.35
C GLY A 8 34.41 4.96 62.43
N GLY A 9 34.54 6.10 61.73
CA GLY A 9 33.56 6.56 60.73
C GLY A 9 32.41 7.44 61.27
N GLY A 10 32.61 8.19 62.42
CA GLY A 10 31.62 9.20 62.81
C GLY A 10 30.43 8.70 63.63
N LYS A 11 30.46 7.46 64.13
CA LYS A 11 29.34 6.83 64.88
C LYS A 11 29.45 6.96 66.40
N GLU A 12 30.27 7.90 66.91
CA GLU A 12 30.45 8.11 68.31
C GLU A 12 29.17 8.52 69.05
N GLU A 13 28.37 9.34 68.45
CA GLU A 13 27.11 9.83 69.01
C GLU A 13 26.07 8.74 69.18
N GLU A 14 25.97 7.81 68.17
CA GLU A 14 25.17 6.61 68.24
C GLU A 14 25.56 5.70 69.39
N ILE A 15 26.86 5.46 69.55
CA ILE A 15 27.39 4.60 70.62
C ILE A 15 27.14 5.23 71.98
N ARG A 16 27.33 6.55 72.15
CA ARG A 16 27.01 7.28 73.37
C ARG A 16 25.52 7.23 73.70
N GLY A 17 24.64 7.35 72.69
CA GLY A 17 23.20 7.20 72.80
C GLY A 17 22.80 5.79 73.28
N ASN A 18 23.40 4.77 72.74
CA ASN A 18 23.15 3.35 73.07
C ASN A 18 23.65 3.05 74.52
N ILE A 19 24.77 3.62 74.97
CA ILE A 19 25.24 3.50 76.36
C ILE A 19 24.26 4.17 77.31
N ARG A 20 23.70 5.33 76.98
CA ARG A 20 22.66 5.97 77.83
C ARG A 20 21.42 5.07 77.90
N GLN A 21 20.92 4.52 76.80
CA GLN A 21 19.77 3.60 76.81
C GLN A 21 20.06 2.31 77.62
N LEU A 22 21.27 1.80 77.54
CA LEU A 22 21.66 0.64 78.33
C LEU A 22 21.62 0.91 79.83
N ARG A 23 21.98 2.12 80.31
CA ARG A 23 21.82 2.56 81.68
C ARG A 23 20.36 2.57 82.11
N ASP A 24 19.48 3.11 81.26
CA ASP A 24 18.08 3.27 81.63
C ASP A 24 17.31 1.93 81.57
N ARG A 25 17.58 1.09 80.56
CA ARG A 25 16.85 -0.15 80.30
C ARG A 25 17.50 -1.43 80.84
N LYS A 26 18.76 -1.36 81.37
CA LYS A 26 19.56 -2.50 81.84
C LYS A 26 19.86 -3.58 80.81
N LYS A 27 19.31 -3.49 79.61
CA LYS A 27 19.57 -4.42 78.49
C LYS A 27 19.44 -3.66 77.15
N LEU A 28 20.31 -4.01 76.17
CA LEU A 28 20.30 -3.48 74.84
C LEU A 28 20.57 -4.63 73.85
N ASP A 29 19.78 -4.70 72.75
CA ASP A 29 19.93 -5.70 71.70
C ASP A 29 19.67 -4.99 70.38
N TYR A 30 20.69 -4.90 69.49
CA TYR A 30 20.57 -4.27 68.18
C TYR A 30 21.65 -4.71 67.19
N ASP A 31 21.37 -4.61 65.90
CA ASP A 31 22.33 -4.85 64.85
C ASP A 31 22.94 -3.51 64.42
N ALA A 32 24.26 -3.48 64.17
CA ALA A 32 24.97 -2.26 63.78
C ALA A 32 26.15 -2.55 62.84
N ILE A 33 26.46 -1.58 61.98
CA ILE A 33 27.67 -1.62 61.16
C ILE A 33 28.80 -0.98 61.93
N ARG A 34 29.95 -1.66 62.00
CA ARG A 34 31.20 -1.18 62.65
C ARG A 34 32.34 -1.40 61.62
N PHE A 35 33.50 -0.78 61.97
CA PHE A 35 34.67 -0.85 61.11
C PHE A 35 35.79 -1.62 61.83
N ARG A 36 36.46 -2.49 61.04
CA ARG A 36 37.68 -3.14 61.51
C ARG A 36 38.86 -2.16 61.45
N LYS A 37 39.97 -2.56 62.05
CA LYS A 37 41.21 -1.74 62.08
C LYS A 37 41.74 -1.44 60.65
N ASP A 38 41.49 -2.30 59.72
CA ASP A 38 41.84 -2.12 58.29
C ASP A 38 40.85 -1.26 57.47
N GLY A 39 39.84 -0.69 58.17
CA GLY A 39 38.80 0.14 57.54
C GLY A 39 37.63 -0.64 56.88
N SER A 40 37.67 -1.98 56.89
CA SER A 40 36.60 -2.78 56.35
C SER A 40 35.35 -2.77 57.24
N GLU A 41 34.16 -2.80 56.61
CA GLU A 41 32.88 -2.88 57.32
C GLU A 41 32.64 -4.27 57.90
N ILE A 42 32.06 -4.32 59.09
CA ILE A 42 31.58 -5.54 59.72
C ILE A 42 30.17 -5.30 60.30
N HIS A 43 29.26 -6.20 60.00
CA HIS A 43 27.92 -6.21 60.56
C HIS A 43 27.93 -6.98 61.86
N LEU A 44 27.62 -6.31 62.99
CA LEU A 44 27.62 -6.90 64.34
C LEU A 44 26.20 -6.91 64.91
N SER A 45 25.79 -8.03 65.48
CA SER A 45 24.70 -8.08 66.47
C SER A 45 25.28 -7.85 67.85
N ILE A 46 24.81 -6.80 68.48
CA ILE A 46 25.37 -6.32 69.80
C ILE A 46 24.30 -6.56 70.84
N ARG A 47 24.64 -7.37 71.85
CA ARG A 47 23.83 -7.57 73.03
C ARG A 47 24.59 -7.09 74.23
N ALA A 48 24.05 -6.13 75.00
CA ALA A 48 24.68 -5.62 76.19
C ALA A 48 23.73 -5.65 77.41
N VAL A 49 24.24 -5.99 78.54
CA VAL A 49 23.53 -6.00 79.83
C VAL A 49 24.36 -5.32 80.87
N ALA A 50 23.68 -4.64 81.79
CA ALA A 50 24.32 -4.08 82.96
C ALA A 50 24.54 -5.16 84.05
N ILE A 51 25.76 -5.34 84.53
CA ILE A 51 26.12 -6.34 85.58
C ILE A 51 26.00 -5.77 86.97
N THR A 52 26.50 -4.56 87.22
CA THR A 52 26.52 -3.95 88.59
C THR A 52 26.15 -2.48 88.50
N GLY A 53 25.32 -2.00 89.49
CA GLY A 53 25.19 -0.61 89.97
C GLY A 53 24.56 0.42 89.06
N ASP A 54 23.72 1.29 89.64
CA ASP A 54 23.05 2.43 89.02
C ASP A 54 23.87 3.71 88.91
N GLY A 55 25.22 3.63 88.93
CA GLY A 55 26.13 4.77 88.96
C GLY A 55 27.03 4.94 87.73
N PRO A 56 27.80 6.03 87.66
CA PRO A 56 28.73 6.29 86.54
C PRO A 56 29.85 5.25 86.37
N SER A 57 30.02 4.35 87.35
CA SER A 57 31.01 3.27 87.40
C SER A 57 30.45 1.89 87.17
N GLY A 58 29.20 1.76 86.58
CA GLY A 58 28.59 0.46 86.33
C GLY A 58 29.34 -0.38 85.27
N GLU A 59 29.46 -1.69 85.59
CA GLU A 59 30.06 -2.65 84.65
C GLU A 59 29.02 -3.18 83.69
N TYR A 60 29.39 -3.30 82.42
CA TYR A 60 28.53 -3.78 81.34
C TYR A 60 29.18 -4.97 80.66
N LEU A 61 28.41 -6.01 80.36
CA LEU A 61 28.83 -7.10 79.48
C LEU A 61 28.22 -6.84 78.11
N ALA A 62 29.06 -6.75 77.11
CA ALA A 62 28.59 -6.68 75.71
C ALA A 62 29.12 -7.88 74.89
N VAL A 63 28.25 -8.56 74.25
CA VAL A 63 28.57 -9.65 73.35
C VAL A 63 28.39 -9.15 71.91
N TYR A 64 29.44 -9.28 71.13
CA TYR A 64 29.44 -8.92 69.68
C TYR A 64 29.47 -10.19 68.86
N ARG A 65 28.47 -10.35 67.99
CA ARG A 65 28.40 -11.46 67.10
C ARG A 65 28.53 -10.94 65.69
N ASP A 66 29.50 -11.43 64.93
CA ASP A 66 29.62 -11.14 63.51
C ASP A 66 28.44 -11.80 62.74
N ILE A 67 27.64 -10.96 62.05
CA ILE A 67 26.50 -11.38 61.26
C ILE A 67 26.67 -11.03 59.76
N SER A 68 27.88 -10.65 59.35
CA SER A 68 28.17 -10.18 57.97
C SER A 68 27.81 -11.22 56.93
N SER A 69 28.13 -12.52 57.17
CA SER A 69 27.78 -13.60 56.24
C SER A 69 26.26 -13.76 56.06
N ARG A 70 25.49 -13.61 57.16
CA ARG A 70 24.04 -13.67 57.14
C ARG A 70 23.45 -12.49 56.34
N VAL A 71 23.93 -11.26 56.60
CA VAL A 71 23.46 -10.06 55.91
C VAL A 71 23.82 -10.10 54.43
N MET A 72 25.05 -10.51 54.09
CA MET A 72 25.46 -10.68 52.69
C MET A 72 24.60 -11.71 51.95
N ALA A 73 24.38 -12.88 52.57
CA ALA A 73 23.51 -13.93 51.96
C ALA A 73 22.07 -13.43 51.77
N GLN A 74 21.51 -12.71 52.76
CA GLN A 74 20.17 -12.12 52.60
C GLN A 74 20.12 -11.06 51.50
N HIS A 75 21.14 -10.20 51.42
CA HIS A 75 21.22 -9.18 50.36
C HIS A 75 21.38 -9.80 48.98
N GLN A 76 22.24 -10.84 48.87
CA GLN A 76 22.42 -11.56 47.62
C GLN A 76 21.11 -12.23 47.18
N LEU A 77 20.40 -12.92 48.08
CA LEU A 77 19.12 -13.55 47.80
C LEU A 77 18.06 -12.51 47.35
N ALA A 78 18.01 -11.36 48.03
CA ALA A 78 17.11 -10.27 47.66
C ALA A 78 17.44 -9.70 46.28
N THR A 79 18.72 -9.56 45.95
CA THR A 79 19.18 -9.08 44.63
C THR A 79 18.83 -10.09 43.54
N GLU A 80 19.12 -11.37 43.75
CA GLU A 80 18.79 -12.44 42.81
C GLU A 80 17.28 -12.55 42.58
N ARG A 81 16.49 -12.42 43.65
CA ARG A 81 15.03 -12.40 43.54
C ARG A 81 14.54 -11.19 42.72
N THR A 82 15.06 -10.00 43.00
CA THR A 82 14.69 -8.79 42.26
C THR A 82 15.08 -8.90 40.77
N TYR A 83 16.25 -9.46 40.51
CA TYR A 83 16.73 -9.69 39.15
C TYR A 83 15.82 -10.67 38.40
N PHE A 84 15.48 -11.80 39.00
CA PHE A 84 14.53 -12.76 38.41
C PHE A 84 13.17 -12.12 38.18
N GLU A 85 12.60 -11.41 39.14
CA GLU A 85 11.31 -10.74 38.99
C GLU A 85 11.30 -9.78 37.79
N ASN A 86 12.36 -8.97 37.67
CA ASN A 86 12.48 -8.04 36.54
C ASN A 86 12.61 -8.75 35.20
N LEU A 87 13.38 -9.81 35.08
CA LEU A 87 13.51 -10.61 33.87
C LEU A 87 12.19 -11.28 33.48
N PHE A 88 11.48 -11.81 34.46
CA PHE A 88 10.21 -12.50 34.24
C PHE A 88 9.11 -11.51 33.83
N MET A 89 8.87 -10.45 34.61
CA MET A 89 7.77 -9.53 34.38
C MET A 89 7.97 -8.67 33.13
N ASN A 90 9.20 -8.21 32.88
CA ASN A 90 9.51 -7.34 31.73
C ASN A 90 9.88 -8.12 30.46
N SER A 91 9.80 -9.44 30.46
CA SER A 91 10.03 -10.23 29.24
C SER A 91 9.04 -9.84 28.14
N PRO A 92 9.50 -9.61 26.90
CA PRO A 92 8.60 -9.31 25.77
C PRO A 92 7.75 -10.53 25.37
N LEU A 93 8.12 -11.73 25.77
CA LEU A 93 7.39 -12.96 25.52
C LEU A 93 6.39 -13.23 26.65
N ALA A 94 5.22 -13.73 26.31
CA ALA A 94 4.23 -14.16 27.27
C ALA A 94 4.70 -15.44 27.97
N ILE A 95 4.80 -15.42 29.31
CA ILE A 95 5.33 -16.52 30.10
C ILE A 95 4.31 -16.93 31.16
N ALA A 96 4.10 -18.25 31.26
CA ALA A 96 3.36 -18.87 32.36
C ALA A 96 4.25 -19.89 33.08
N LEU A 97 4.25 -19.87 34.42
CA LEU A 97 4.77 -20.93 35.27
C LEU A 97 3.57 -21.77 35.72
N VAL A 98 3.64 -23.06 35.41
CA VAL A 98 2.53 -23.99 35.56
C VAL A 98 2.99 -25.22 36.34
N GLY A 99 2.19 -25.69 37.26
CA GLY A 99 2.47 -26.96 37.92
C GLY A 99 2.42 -28.16 36.95
N GLY A 100 2.97 -29.27 37.33
CA GLY A 100 2.87 -30.51 36.54
C GLY A 100 1.42 -31.02 36.35
N ASP A 101 0.50 -30.47 37.12
CA ASP A 101 -0.97 -30.67 37.06
C ASP A 101 -1.70 -29.74 36.08
N GLY A 102 -0.99 -28.81 35.43
CA GLY A 102 -1.58 -27.83 34.51
C GLY A 102 -2.07 -26.54 35.16
N ILE A 103 -1.92 -26.40 36.49
CA ILE A 103 -2.41 -25.24 37.22
C ILE A 103 -1.41 -24.08 37.17
N ILE A 104 -1.88 -22.91 36.79
CA ILE A 104 -1.06 -21.68 36.68
C ILE A 104 -0.63 -21.22 38.08
N GLN A 105 0.68 -21.13 38.28
CA GLN A 105 1.28 -20.57 39.49
C GLN A 105 1.60 -19.09 39.33
N ARG A 106 2.08 -18.66 38.17
CA ARG A 106 2.43 -17.28 37.86
C ARG A 106 2.33 -17.01 36.36
N VAL A 107 2.02 -15.77 36.01
CA VAL A 107 2.10 -15.24 34.65
C VAL A 107 2.83 -13.89 34.67
N ASN A 108 3.40 -13.49 33.55
CA ASN A 108 4.03 -12.17 33.39
C ASN A 108 3.12 -11.17 32.67
N ASP A 109 3.52 -9.90 32.62
CA ASP A 109 2.75 -8.81 32.00
C ASP A 109 2.48 -9.07 30.51
N SER A 110 3.39 -9.74 29.80
CA SER A 110 3.21 -10.07 28.39
C SER A 110 2.15 -11.17 28.19
N PHE A 111 1.99 -12.09 29.14
CA PHE A 111 0.89 -13.08 29.11
C PHE A 111 -0.45 -12.39 29.29
N GLU A 112 -0.55 -11.43 30.24
CA GLU A 112 -1.76 -10.64 30.42
C GLU A 112 -2.15 -9.89 29.15
N ARG A 113 -1.18 -9.22 28.51
CA ARG A 113 -1.40 -8.50 27.23
C ARG A 113 -1.80 -9.41 26.08
N LEU A 114 -1.16 -10.57 25.97
CA LEU A 114 -1.39 -11.49 24.88
C LEU A 114 -2.77 -12.15 24.97
N PHE A 115 -3.13 -12.66 26.14
CA PHE A 115 -4.35 -13.43 26.33
C PHE A 115 -5.53 -12.63 26.91
N GLY A 116 -5.29 -11.43 27.45
CA GLY A 116 -6.33 -10.55 28.00
C GLY A 116 -6.82 -10.95 29.38
N TYR A 117 -6.13 -11.85 30.09
CA TYR A 117 -6.44 -12.26 31.47
C TYR A 117 -5.46 -11.59 32.42
N TYR A 118 -5.95 -11.03 33.53
CA TYR A 118 -5.09 -10.51 34.58
C TYR A 118 -4.52 -11.62 35.46
N SER A 119 -3.34 -11.40 36.02
CA SER A 119 -2.65 -12.39 36.87
C SER A 119 -3.53 -12.97 37.99
N PHE A 120 -4.32 -12.13 38.66
CA PHE A 120 -5.23 -12.55 39.72
C PHE A 120 -6.38 -13.47 39.23
N GLU A 121 -6.70 -13.46 37.92
CA GLU A 121 -7.69 -14.34 37.30
C GLU A 121 -7.06 -15.68 36.86
N CYS A 122 -5.76 -15.64 36.55
CA CYS A 122 -5.01 -16.79 36.01
C CYS A 122 -4.51 -17.73 37.09
N VAL A 123 -3.99 -17.17 38.19
CA VAL A 123 -3.35 -17.99 39.24
C VAL A 123 -4.39 -18.93 39.90
N GLY A 124 -4.07 -20.23 39.88
CA GLY A 124 -4.97 -21.27 40.36
C GLY A 124 -5.93 -21.83 39.29
N ALA A 125 -5.97 -21.25 38.09
CA ALA A 125 -6.75 -21.78 36.97
C ALA A 125 -5.95 -22.82 36.17
N ASP A 126 -6.66 -23.71 35.48
CA ASP A 126 -6.08 -24.63 34.51
C ASP A 126 -5.72 -23.87 33.23
N LEU A 127 -4.45 -23.91 32.85
CA LEU A 127 -3.91 -23.19 31.69
C LEU A 127 -4.60 -23.61 30.39
N ASP A 128 -4.72 -24.91 30.18
CA ASP A 128 -5.24 -25.46 28.93
C ASP A 128 -6.74 -25.15 28.76
N ALA A 129 -7.52 -25.23 29.83
CA ALA A 129 -8.92 -24.84 29.82
C ALA A 129 -9.10 -23.33 29.58
N LEU A 130 -8.15 -22.51 30.07
CA LEU A 130 -8.21 -21.05 29.95
C LEU A 130 -7.99 -20.57 28.52
N ILE A 131 -6.92 -21.05 27.85
CA ILE A 131 -6.47 -20.53 26.55
C ILE A 131 -6.73 -21.48 25.36
N ALA A 132 -7.21 -22.70 25.61
CA ALA A 132 -7.52 -23.70 24.58
C ALA A 132 -8.84 -24.44 24.86
N PRO A 133 -9.98 -23.72 25.04
CA PRO A 133 -11.25 -24.36 25.34
C PRO A 133 -11.84 -25.14 24.15
N GLY A 134 -12.74 -26.08 24.45
CA GLY A 134 -13.47 -26.85 23.44
C GLY A 134 -12.61 -27.88 22.74
N ASP A 135 -12.66 -27.91 21.41
CA ASP A 135 -11.96 -28.92 20.58
C ASP A 135 -10.43 -28.84 20.69
N LEU A 136 -9.88 -27.71 21.11
CA LEU A 136 -8.43 -27.51 21.28
C LEU A 136 -7.89 -28.06 22.61
N LEU A 137 -8.78 -28.36 23.57
CA LEU A 137 -8.38 -28.75 24.92
C LEU A 137 -7.59 -30.07 24.93
N GLY A 138 -7.98 -31.04 24.12
CA GLY A 138 -7.28 -32.32 24.03
C GLY A 138 -5.84 -32.22 23.57
N ASP A 139 -5.57 -31.38 22.56
CA ASP A 139 -4.21 -31.09 22.09
C ASP A 139 -3.40 -30.33 23.16
N ALA A 140 -3.98 -29.33 23.80
CA ALA A 140 -3.31 -28.53 24.82
C ALA A 140 -2.89 -29.38 26.03
N VAL A 141 -3.80 -30.20 26.57
CA VAL A 141 -3.51 -31.14 27.66
C VAL A 141 -2.43 -32.14 27.26
N GLY A 142 -2.41 -32.60 25.99
CA GLY A 142 -1.35 -33.46 25.47
C GLY A 142 0.03 -32.79 25.53
N LEU A 143 0.13 -31.51 25.18
CA LEU A 143 1.37 -30.74 25.25
C LEU A 143 1.83 -30.55 26.70
N THR A 144 0.92 -30.16 27.59
CA THR A 144 1.20 -29.97 29.03
C THR A 144 1.67 -31.24 29.69
N ARG A 145 1.03 -32.39 29.41
CA ARG A 145 1.47 -33.71 29.89
C ARG A 145 2.83 -34.10 29.33
N GLY A 146 3.07 -33.84 28.03
CA GLY A 146 4.38 -34.09 27.41
C GLY A 146 5.49 -33.30 28.06
N ALA A 147 5.25 -32.00 28.36
CA ALA A 147 6.19 -31.19 29.11
C ALA A 147 6.42 -31.72 30.52
N ALA A 148 5.36 -32.04 31.27
CA ALA A 148 5.45 -32.62 32.62
C ALA A 148 6.24 -33.94 32.66
N ALA A 149 6.19 -34.74 31.60
CA ALA A 149 6.99 -35.97 31.44
C ALA A 149 8.45 -35.73 31.06
N GLY A 150 8.91 -34.45 31.01
CA GLY A 150 10.29 -34.08 30.72
C GLY A 150 10.60 -33.81 29.25
N SER A 151 9.60 -33.84 28.35
CA SER A 151 9.79 -33.49 26.94
C SER A 151 9.90 -31.97 26.76
N THR A 152 10.84 -31.53 25.94
CA THR A 152 10.84 -30.13 25.47
C THR A 152 9.78 -29.95 24.40
N ILE A 153 8.80 -29.09 24.63
CA ILE A 153 7.73 -28.79 23.70
C ILE A 153 8.14 -27.62 22.82
N LYS A 154 7.98 -27.80 21.51
CA LYS A 154 8.04 -26.71 20.52
C LYS A 154 6.94 -26.96 19.51
N ALA A 155 5.91 -26.11 19.50
CA ALA A 155 4.74 -26.28 18.67
C ALA A 155 4.15 -24.92 18.27
N GLU A 156 3.58 -24.85 17.07
CA GLU A 156 2.75 -23.71 16.66
C GLU A 156 1.29 -24.14 16.76
N ARG A 157 0.48 -23.35 17.47
CA ARG A 157 -0.92 -23.67 17.75
C ARG A 157 -1.77 -22.41 17.80
N THR A 158 -3.05 -22.60 17.50
CA THR A 158 -4.08 -21.58 17.73
C THR A 158 -4.51 -21.62 19.19
N ARG A 159 -4.64 -20.46 19.82
CA ARG A 159 -5.15 -20.30 21.19
C ARG A 159 -6.23 -19.22 21.21
N ARG A 160 -7.02 -19.17 22.29
CA ARG A 160 -8.15 -18.26 22.44
C ARG A 160 -7.83 -17.22 23.50
N ARG A 161 -8.09 -15.96 23.17
CA ARG A 161 -8.04 -14.85 24.14
C ARG A 161 -9.33 -14.77 24.96
N LYS A 162 -9.30 -14.01 26.06
CA LYS A 162 -10.46 -13.77 26.92
C LYS A 162 -11.65 -13.17 26.19
N ASP A 163 -11.42 -12.28 25.23
CA ASP A 163 -12.44 -11.65 24.40
C ASP A 163 -13.07 -12.59 23.36
N GLY A 164 -12.60 -13.83 23.28
CA GLY A 164 -13.06 -14.83 22.34
C GLY A 164 -12.31 -14.83 21.01
N SER A 165 -11.43 -13.87 20.73
CA SER A 165 -10.61 -13.84 19.52
C SER A 165 -9.56 -14.94 19.53
N TRP A 166 -9.12 -15.34 18.31
CA TRP A 166 -8.08 -16.35 18.11
C TRP A 166 -6.72 -15.71 17.94
N VAL A 167 -5.68 -16.38 18.42
CA VAL A 167 -4.29 -15.99 18.26
C VAL A 167 -3.44 -17.19 17.88
N GLU A 168 -2.59 -17.02 16.88
CA GLU A 168 -1.58 -18.01 16.50
C GLU A 168 -0.34 -17.82 17.37
N VAL A 169 0.03 -18.85 18.12
CA VAL A 169 1.18 -18.79 19.03
C VAL A 169 2.19 -19.88 18.76
N GLN A 170 3.45 -19.53 18.86
CA GLN A 170 4.53 -20.50 19.03
C GLN A 170 4.69 -20.77 20.52
N ILE A 171 4.56 -22.04 20.90
CA ILE A 171 4.67 -22.52 22.27
C ILE A 171 6.03 -23.17 22.45
N ASN A 172 6.79 -22.72 23.44
CA ASN A 172 8.00 -23.40 23.90
C ASN A 172 7.81 -23.69 25.39
N ALA A 173 7.81 -24.97 25.77
CA ALA A 173 7.64 -25.35 27.16
C ALA A 173 8.68 -26.39 27.59
N VAL A 174 9.19 -26.20 28.79
CA VAL A 174 10.15 -27.10 29.46
C VAL A 174 9.73 -27.29 30.91
N CYS A 175 9.96 -28.47 31.42
CA CYS A 175 9.74 -28.77 32.82
C CYS A 175 11.08 -28.86 33.56
N PHE A 176 11.14 -28.33 34.77
CA PHE A 176 12.32 -28.40 35.61
C PHE A 176 11.92 -28.59 37.10
N PRO A 177 12.74 -29.28 37.90
CA PRO A 177 12.51 -29.41 39.34
C PRO A 177 12.82 -28.09 40.05
N VAL A 178 12.03 -27.76 41.07
CA VAL A 178 12.27 -26.58 41.94
C VAL A 178 12.58 -27.09 43.37
N GLY A 179 13.86 -27.17 43.72
CA GLY A 179 14.30 -27.75 44.99
C GLY A 179 13.81 -29.18 45.18
N ASP A 180 13.34 -29.53 46.39
CA ASP A 180 12.73 -30.81 46.71
C ASP A 180 11.21 -30.84 46.42
N GLY A 181 10.68 -29.79 45.79
CA GLY A 181 9.26 -29.64 45.51
C GLY A 181 8.82 -30.26 44.16
N PRO A 182 7.54 -30.10 43.79
CA PRO A 182 7.03 -30.57 42.49
C PRO A 182 7.66 -29.79 41.33
N SER A 183 7.83 -30.49 40.21
CA SER A 183 8.35 -29.87 38.98
C SER A 183 7.42 -28.78 38.46
N VAL A 184 8.00 -27.74 37.86
CA VAL A 184 7.29 -26.60 37.27
C VAL A 184 7.55 -26.58 35.77
N ILE A 185 6.50 -26.34 35.01
CA ILE A 185 6.55 -26.11 33.56
C ILE A 185 6.72 -24.60 33.32
N TYR A 186 7.76 -24.27 32.60
CA TYR A 186 8.00 -22.92 32.07
C TYR A 186 7.49 -22.87 30.63
N ALA A 187 6.35 -22.25 30.43
CA ALA A 187 5.72 -22.15 29.13
C ALA A 187 5.82 -20.73 28.57
N ILE A 188 6.40 -20.62 27.39
CA ILE A 188 6.57 -19.36 26.65
C ILE A 188 5.63 -19.38 25.45
N TYR A 189 4.90 -18.29 25.26
CA TYR A 189 4.02 -18.06 24.14
C TYR A 189 4.51 -16.82 23.37
N GLN A 190 4.74 -16.99 22.08
CA GLN A 190 5.06 -15.90 21.15
C GLN A 190 3.93 -15.78 20.14
N ASP A 191 3.34 -14.59 20.03
CA ASP A 191 2.36 -14.29 18.96
C ASP A 191 3.07 -14.36 17.60
N ILE A 192 2.57 -15.22 16.73
CA ILE A 192 3.07 -15.43 15.37
C ILE A 192 2.00 -15.10 14.32
N THR A 193 0.90 -14.45 14.71
CA THR A 193 -0.23 -14.15 13.83
C THR A 193 0.22 -13.30 12.65
N GLU A 194 0.94 -12.21 12.91
CA GLU A 194 1.47 -11.34 11.87
C GLU A 194 2.44 -12.09 10.94
N ARG A 195 3.35 -12.90 11.51
CA ARG A 195 4.27 -13.71 10.72
C ARG A 195 3.52 -14.67 9.78
N LYS A 196 2.50 -15.39 10.27
CA LYS A 196 1.71 -16.31 9.45
C LYS A 196 0.97 -15.60 8.32
N VAL A 197 0.35 -14.43 8.61
CA VAL A 197 -0.31 -13.61 7.59
C VAL A 197 0.69 -13.14 6.53
N LEU A 198 1.89 -12.75 6.93
CA LEU A 198 2.95 -12.36 6.00
C LEU A 198 3.45 -13.55 5.17
N ASP A 199 3.66 -14.71 5.80
CA ASP A 199 4.06 -15.94 5.10
C ASP A 199 3.01 -16.40 4.08
N GLU A 200 1.71 -16.30 4.42
CA GLU A 200 0.61 -16.55 3.48
C GLU A 200 0.61 -15.55 2.32
N LYS A 201 0.79 -14.28 2.60
CA LYS A 201 0.91 -13.24 1.55
C LYS A 201 2.12 -13.49 0.65
N ILE A 202 3.29 -13.82 1.23
CA ILE A 202 4.49 -14.15 0.46
C ILE A 202 4.23 -15.36 -0.44
N ARG A 203 3.58 -16.39 0.07
CA ARG A 203 3.22 -17.57 -0.71
C ARG A 203 2.23 -17.23 -1.82
N TYR A 204 1.21 -16.43 -1.51
CA TYR A 204 0.24 -15.98 -2.50
C TYR A 204 0.90 -15.17 -3.62
N PHE A 205 1.68 -14.14 -3.28
CA PHE A 205 2.38 -13.30 -4.27
C PHE A 205 3.54 -14.04 -4.97
N GLY A 206 4.08 -15.08 -4.35
CA GLY A 206 5.02 -15.98 -5.00
C GLY A 206 4.44 -16.69 -6.23
N CYS A 207 3.12 -16.87 -6.28
CA CYS A 207 2.42 -17.55 -7.37
C CYS A 207 1.49 -16.64 -8.19
N HIS A 208 1.12 -15.44 -7.68
CA HIS A 208 0.13 -14.57 -8.32
C HIS A 208 0.71 -13.20 -8.68
N ASP A 209 0.14 -12.59 -9.72
CA ASP A 209 0.36 -11.19 -10.09
C ASP A 209 -0.45 -10.28 -9.18
N ALA A 210 0.21 -9.31 -8.56
CA ALA A 210 -0.41 -8.44 -7.53
C ALA A 210 -1.50 -7.50 -8.09
N LEU A 211 -1.44 -7.16 -9.38
CA LEU A 211 -2.39 -6.25 -10.01
C LEU A 211 -3.66 -6.95 -10.46
N THR A 212 -3.51 -8.11 -11.10
CA THR A 212 -4.63 -8.82 -11.74
C THR A 212 -5.21 -9.95 -10.89
N GLY A 213 -4.47 -10.42 -9.87
CA GLY A 213 -4.82 -11.59 -9.08
C GLY A 213 -4.76 -12.92 -9.83
N LEU A 214 -4.32 -12.92 -11.09
CA LEU A 214 -4.03 -14.13 -11.86
C LEU A 214 -2.71 -14.75 -11.40
N TYR A 215 -2.40 -15.95 -11.87
CA TYR A 215 -1.07 -16.51 -11.65
C TYR A 215 0.01 -15.64 -12.30
N ASN A 216 1.23 -15.69 -11.75
CA ASN A 216 2.38 -15.02 -12.33
C ASN A 216 3.14 -15.92 -13.31
N GLN A 217 4.12 -15.36 -14.00
CA GLN A 217 4.95 -16.10 -14.97
C GLN A 217 5.64 -17.32 -14.34
N ALA A 218 6.17 -17.20 -13.11
CA ALA A 218 6.90 -18.30 -12.46
C ALA A 218 6.00 -19.53 -12.23
N PHE A 219 4.79 -19.30 -11.74
CA PHE A 219 3.81 -20.36 -11.55
C PHE A 219 3.38 -20.99 -12.90
N PHE A 220 3.16 -20.15 -13.92
CA PHE A 220 2.82 -20.65 -15.26
C PHE A 220 3.91 -21.56 -15.82
N GLU A 221 5.19 -21.20 -15.71
CA GLU A 221 6.29 -22.02 -16.21
C GLU A 221 6.42 -23.38 -15.45
N GLU A 222 6.06 -23.39 -14.18
CA GLU A 222 6.00 -24.63 -13.38
C GLU A 222 4.83 -25.52 -13.83
N GLU A 223 3.63 -24.94 -13.96
CA GLU A 223 2.43 -25.65 -14.39
C GLU A 223 2.52 -26.13 -15.84
N LEU A 224 3.16 -25.37 -16.72
CA LEU A 224 3.42 -25.75 -18.10
C LEU A 224 4.21 -27.08 -18.15
N ARG A 225 5.24 -27.19 -17.32
CA ARG A 225 6.03 -28.45 -17.22
C ARG A 225 5.25 -29.57 -16.55
N ARG A 226 4.45 -29.28 -15.53
CA ARG A 226 3.65 -30.27 -14.80
C ARG A 226 2.53 -30.87 -15.64
N LEU A 227 1.87 -30.03 -16.45
CA LEU A 227 0.74 -30.43 -17.29
C LEU A 227 1.18 -31.04 -18.63
N ASP A 228 2.47 -30.99 -18.98
CA ASP A 228 3.00 -31.69 -20.16
C ASP A 228 3.08 -33.20 -19.93
N SER A 229 1.91 -33.83 -19.90
CA SER A 229 1.78 -35.25 -19.64
C SER A 229 0.65 -35.86 -20.50
N PRO A 230 0.72 -37.20 -20.83
CA PRO A 230 -0.28 -37.84 -21.67
C PRO A 230 -1.71 -37.73 -21.13
N ARG A 231 -1.87 -37.62 -19.81
CA ARG A 231 -3.20 -37.52 -19.16
C ARG A 231 -3.89 -36.18 -19.38
N GLN A 232 -3.12 -35.14 -19.74
CA GLN A 232 -3.64 -33.79 -19.93
C GLN A 232 -3.91 -33.43 -21.40
N LEU A 233 -3.60 -34.34 -22.29
CA LEU A 233 -3.86 -34.17 -23.73
C LEU A 233 -5.35 -34.35 -24.07
N PRO A 234 -5.86 -33.60 -25.06
CA PRO A 234 -5.19 -32.50 -25.73
C PRO A 234 -4.97 -31.30 -24.82
N LEU A 235 -3.79 -30.68 -24.88
CA LEU A 235 -3.42 -29.54 -24.06
C LEU A 235 -3.33 -28.29 -24.96
N SER A 236 -4.25 -27.36 -24.80
CA SER A 236 -4.26 -26.10 -25.54
C SER A 236 -3.61 -24.97 -24.78
N LEU A 237 -2.89 -24.13 -25.51
CA LEU A 237 -2.27 -22.91 -25.02
C LEU A 237 -2.83 -21.73 -25.78
N VAL A 238 -3.26 -20.70 -25.04
CA VAL A 238 -3.69 -19.42 -25.60
C VAL A 238 -2.76 -18.33 -25.09
N VAL A 239 -2.24 -17.53 -26.01
CA VAL A 239 -1.49 -16.31 -25.70
C VAL A 239 -2.38 -15.13 -26.01
N ALA A 240 -2.41 -14.17 -25.12
CA ALA A 240 -3.21 -12.97 -25.23
C ALA A 240 -2.36 -11.72 -24.93
N ASP A 241 -2.56 -10.68 -25.71
CA ASP A 241 -1.86 -9.39 -25.57
C ASP A 241 -2.90 -8.28 -25.56
N LEU A 242 -2.80 -7.36 -24.59
CA LEU A 242 -3.74 -6.27 -24.44
C LEU A 242 -3.42 -5.15 -25.44
N ASP A 243 -4.36 -4.88 -26.34
CA ASP A 243 -4.19 -3.87 -27.38
C ASP A 243 -4.05 -2.46 -26.80
N ASN A 244 -3.12 -1.69 -27.36
CA ASN A 244 -2.94 -0.25 -27.09
C ASN A 244 -2.67 0.16 -25.63
N LEU A 245 -2.25 -0.74 -24.75
CA LEU A 245 -1.94 -0.41 -23.36
C LEU A 245 -0.93 0.75 -23.25
N LYS A 246 0.11 0.75 -24.10
CA LYS A 246 1.08 1.83 -24.14
C LYS A 246 0.46 3.18 -24.48
N LEU A 247 -0.44 3.22 -25.49
CA LEU A 247 -1.16 4.44 -25.86
C LEU A 247 -1.99 4.97 -24.67
N ILE A 248 -2.65 4.06 -23.96
CA ILE A 248 -3.50 4.39 -22.80
C ILE A 248 -2.63 4.92 -21.66
N ASN A 249 -1.54 4.25 -21.33
CA ASN A 249 -0.59 4.72 -20.32
C ASN A 249 -0.01 6.10 -20.66
N ASP A 250 0.38 6.29 -21.91
CA ASP A 250 0.96 7.57 -22.36
C ASP A 250 -0.06 8.72 -22.35
N ALA A 251 -1.33 8.44 -22.67
CA ALA A 251 -2.38 9.44 -22.77
C ALA A 251 -3.10 9.70 -21.43
N PHE A 252 -3.39 8.64 -20.68
CA PHE A 252 -4.25 8.70 -19.49
C PHE A 252 -3.53 8.40 -18.18
N GLY A 253 -2.27 7.94 -18.25
CA GLY A 253 -1.45 7.57 -17.10
C GLY A 253 -1.57 6.10 -16.73
N HIS A 254 -0.55 5.61 -15.98
CA HIS A 254 -0.44 4.19 -15.60
C HIS A 254 -1.64 3.67 -14.80
N LEU A 255 -2.30 4.53 -14.00
CA LEU A 255 -3.47 4.11 -13.23
C LEU A 255 -4.64 3.64 -14.11
N GLU A 256 -4.84 4.26 -15.29
CA GLU A 256 -5.87 3.81 -16.23
C GLU A 256 -5.45 2.54 -16.95
N GLY A 257 -4.18 2.39 -17.28
CA GLY A 257 -3.65 1.13 -17.80
C GLY A 257 -3.73 -0.01 -16.80
N ASP A 258 -3.49 0.25 -15.52
CA ASP A 258 -3.62 -0.74 -14.45
C ASP A 258 -5.08 -1.20 -14.27
N LYS A 259 -6.05 -0.29 -14.37
CA LYS A 259 -7.47 -0.65 -14.35
C LYS A 259 -7.83 -1.56 -15.53
N LEU A 260 -7.32 -1.24 -16.71
CA LEU A 260 -7.56 -2.02 -17.91
C LEU A 260 -6.95 -3.43 -17.80
N LEU A 261 -5.75 -3.55 -17.24
CA LEU A 261 -5.10 -4.83 -16.95
C LEU A 261 -5.87 -5.67 -15.93
N ALA A 262 -6.36 -5.05 -14.85
CA ALA A 262 -7.18 -5.73 -13.85
C ALA A 262 -8.51 -6.22 -14.42
N GLU A 263 -9.14 -5.41 -15.26
CA GLU A 263 -10.37 -5.76 -15.99
C GLU A 263 -10.13 -6.93 -16.97
N ALA A 264 -9.02 -6.87 -17.73
CA ALA A 264 -8.60 -7.96 -18.61
C ALA A 264 -8.43 -9.28 -17.83
N GLY A 265 -7.76 -9.25 -16.68
CA GLY A 265 -7.63 -10.41 -15.81
C GLY A 265 -8.98 -10.97 -15.35
N THR A 266 -9.91 -10.10 -14.97
CA THR A 266 -11.27 -10.49 -14.56
C THR A 266 -12.03 -11.15 -15.69
N ILE A 267 -11.96 -10.60 -16.89
CA ILE A 267 -12.61 -11.16 -18.08
C ILE A 267 -12.03 -12.54 -18.43
N LEU A 268 -10.71 -12.66 -18.48
CA LEU A 268 -10.05 -13.93 -18.75
C LEU A 268 -10.48 -15.01 -17.75
N ARG A 269 -10.50 -14.69 -16.45
CA ARG A 269 -10.94 -15.59 -15.39
C ARG A 269 -12.38 -16.03 -15.57
N SER A 270 -13.29 -15.10 -15.91
CA SER A 270 -14.71 -15.39 -16.12
C SER A 270 -14.98 -16.26 -17.35
N CYS A 271 -14.05 -16.26 -18.30
CA CYS A 271 -14.15 -17.03 -19.54
C CYS A 271 -13.54 -18.44 -19.47
N CYS A 272 -12.89 -18.81 -18.37
CA CYS A 272 -12.18 -20.07 -18.19
C CYS A 272 -12.79 -20.90 -17.06
N ARG A 273 -12.47 -22.21 -17.02
CA ARG A 273 -12.88 -23.13 -15.98
C ARG A 273 -11.98 -22.98 -14.75
N GLN A 274 -12.33 -23.65 -13.66
CA GLN A 274 -11.54 -23.61 -12.42
C GLN A 274 -10.19 -24.31 -12.57
N GLU A 275 -10.14 -25.39 -13.36
CA GLU A 275 -8.95 -26.17 -13.68
C GLU A 275 -8.00 -25.51 -14.69
N ASP A 276 -8.45 -24.47 -15.41
CA ASP A 276 -7.63 -23.75 -16.36
C ASP A 276 -6.63 -22.84 -15.63
N ILE A 277 -5.39 -22.81 -16.10
CA ILE A 277 -4.35 -21.95 -15.57
C ILE A 277 -4.31 -20.65 -16.39
N ILE A 278 -4.50 -19.53 -15.73
CA ILE A 278 -4.48 -18.22 -16.36
C ILE A 278 -3.43 -17.38 -15.65
N ALA A 279 -2.46 -16.91 -16.40
CA ALA A 279 -1.35 -16.13 -15.84
C ALA A 279 -1.11 -14.84 -16.62
N ARG A 280 -0.56 -13.86 -15.92
CA ARG A 280 0.04 -12.68 -16.53
C ARG A 280 1.55 -12.85 -16.53
N CYS A 281 2.14 -12.89 -17.73
CA CYS A 281 3.57 -13.18 -17.92
C CYS A 281 4.45 -11.94 -18.03
N GLY A 282 3.88 -10.77 -18.28
CA GLY A 282 4.62 -9.50 -18.39
C GLY A 282 3.67 -8.38 -18.78
N GLY A 283 4.09 -7.17 -18.76
CA GLY A 283 3.39 -5.94 -19.18
C GLY A 283 1.91 -6.10 -19.54
N ASP A 284 1.66 -6.34 -20.81
CA ASP A 284 0.34 -6.53 -21.46
C ASP A 284 0.06 -8.00 -21.86
N GLU A 285 0.96 -8.94 -21.53
CA GLU A 285 0.89 -10.34 -21.97
C GLU A 285 0.21 -11.23 -20.92
N PHE A 286 -0.78 -12.02 -21.38
CA PHE A 286 -1.46 -13.05 -20.62
C PHE A 286 -1.35 -14.39 -21.34
N VAL A 287 -1.36 -15.46 -20.55
CA VAL A 287 -1.36 -16.83 -21.09
C VAL A 287 -2.44 -17.66 -20.40
N MET A 288 -3.06 -18.57 -21.16
CA MET A 288 -4.01 -19.53 -20.61
C MET A 288 -3.55 -20.94 -21.03
N LEU A 289 -3.50 -21.85 -20.08
CA LEU A 289 -3.19 -23.25 -20.29
C LEU A 289 -4.47 -24.04 -19.99
N LEU A 290 -4.97 -24.72 -21.00
CA LEU A 290 -6.28 -25.37 -21.00
C LEU A 290 -6.08 -26.89 -21.13
N PRO A 291 -6.02 -27.62 -20.01
CA PRO A 291 -5.89 -29.08 -20.02
C PRO A 291 -7.12 -29.75 -20.62
N GLN A 292 -6.95 -30.91 -21.26
CA GLN A 292 -8.02 -31.72 -21.86
C GLN A 292 -8.95 -30.89 -22.77
N THR A 293 -8.36 -29.97 -23.53
CA THR A 293 -9.09 -29.04 -24.38
C THR A 293 -8.49 -29.07 -25.77
N THR A 294 -9.34 -29.37 -26.77
CA THR A 294 -8.97 -29.40 -28.19
C THR A 294 -8.75 -27.99 -28.73
N LEU A 295 -8.07 -27.88 -29.88
CA LEU A 295 -7.86 -26.61 -30.56
C LEU A 295 -9.21 -25.89 -30.87
N LEU A 296 -10.26 -26.65 -31.24
CA LEU A 296 -11.58 -26.08 -31.55
C LEU A 296 -12.26 -25.50 -30.30
N GLU A 297 -12.20 -26.22 -29.20
CA GLU A 297 -12.72 -25.74 -27.90
C GLU A 297 -11.96 -24.51 -27.40
N ALA A 298 -10.62 -24.51 -27.52
CA ALA A 298 -9.80 -23.37 -27.17
C ALA A 298 -10.11 -22.14 -28.03
N ARG A 299 -10.38 -22.28 -29.31
CA ARG A 299 -10.89 -21.20 -30.16
C ARG A 299 -12.23 -20.67 -29.67
N SER A 300 -13.12 -21.54 -29.21
CA SER A 300 -14.39 -21.11 -28.59
C SER A 300 -14.19 -20.31 -27.32
N VAL A 301 -13.13 -20.62 -26.52
CA VAL A 301 -12.71 -19.79 -25.38
C VAL A 301 -12.26 -18.41 -25.85
N CYS A 302 -11.40 -18.33 -26.87
CA CYS A 302 -10.98 -17.07 -27.48
C CYS A 302 -12.15 -16.20 -27.93
N ASP A 303 -13.15 -16.80 -28.59
CA ASP A 303 -14.36 -16.08 -29.06
C ASP A 303 -15.22 -15.60 -27.87
N ARG A 304 -15.25 -16.35 -26.78
CA ARG A 304 -15.91 -15.95 -25.52
C ARG A 304 -15.22 -14.75 -24.90
N VAL A 305 -13.88 -14.77 -24.83
CA VAL A 305 -13.06 -13.66 -24.36
C VAL A 305 -13.31 -12.40 -25.20
N ARG A 306 -13.26 -12.53 -26.54
CA ARG A 306 -13.51 -11.40 -27.44
C ARG A 306 -14.88 -10.76 -27.20
N ARG A 307 -15.94 -11.58 -27.14
CA ARG A 307 -17.28 -11.10 -26.81
C ARG A 307 -17.42 -10.49 -25.45
N ALA A 308 -16.68 -10.97 -24.48
CA ALA A 308 -16.66 -10.39 -23.12
C ALA A 308 -15.96 -9.03 -23.12
N CYS A 309 -14.85 -8.87 -23.85
CA CYS A 309 -14.19 -7.58 -24.04
C CYS A 309 -15.12 -6.55 -24.71
N GLU A 310 -15.82 -6.94 -25.78
CA GLU A 310 -16.78 -6.07 -26.47
C GLU A 310 -17.97 -5.62 -25.61
N ARG A 311 -18.37 -6.44 -24.64
CA ARG A 311 -19.47 -6.14 -23.71
C ARG A 311 -19.03 -5.34 -22.49
N SER A 312 -17.73 -5.27 -22.25
CA SER A 312 -17.19 -4.50 -21.14
C SER A 312 -17.45 -3.01 -21.37
N GLN A 313 -18.24 -2.42 -20.48
CA GLN A 313 -18.59 -1.00 -20.49
C GLN A 313 -17.89 -0.22 -19.34
N GLY A 314 -17.03 -0.91 -18.57
CA GLY A 314 -16.49 -0.37 -17.33
C GLY A 314 -15.39 0.68 -17.50
N GLY A 315 -14.78 0.76 -18.68
CA GLY A 315 -13.64 1.63 -18.93
C GLY A 315 -13.93 2.86 -19.78
N MET A 316 -13.10 3.88 -19.62
CA MET A 316 -13.09 5.06 -20.50
C MET A 316 -12.77 4.67 -21.95
N ILE A 317 -12.03 3.59 -22.14
CA ILE A 317 -11.57 3.07 -23.43
C ILE A 317 -12.00 1.60 -23.56
N PRO A 318 -12.46 1.17 -24.77
CA PRO A 318 -12.85 -0.21 -25.01
C PRO A 318 -11.68 -1.17 -24.81
N LEU A 319 -11.90 -2.23 -24.04
CA LEU A 319 -10.93 -3.29 -23.86
C LEU A 319 -10.87 -4.16 -25.12
N SER A 320 -9.68 -4.39 -25.62
CA SER A 320 -9.42 -5.26 -26.78
C SER A 320 -8.16 -6.08 -26.53
N MET A 321 -8.16 -7.34 -26.95
CA MET A 321 -7.03 -8.26 -26.82
C MET A 321 -6.79 -9.00 -28.14
N ALA A 322 -5.55 -9.07 -28.56
CA ALA A 322 -5.11 -10.01 -29.57
C ALA A 322 -4.97 -11.40 -28.94
N LEU A 323 -5.44 -12.43 -29.60
CA LEU A 323 -5.49 -13.79 -29.08
C LEU A 323 -4.96 -14.78 -30.13
N GLY A 324 -3.95 -15.58 -29.73
CA GLY A 324 -3.45 -16.68 -30.52
C GLY A 324 -3.57 -18.00 -29.79
N VAL A 325 -3.79 -19.09 -30.50
CA VAL A 325 -4.08 -20.40 -29.92
C VAL A 325 -3.39 -21.53 -30.68
N ALA A 326 -2.82 -22.46 -29.91
CA ALA A 326 -2.28 -23.72 -30.43
C ALA A 326 -2.57 -24.86 -29.45
N ALA A 327 -2.60 -26.09 -29.96
CA ALA A 327 -2.83 -27.27 -29.15
C ALA A 327 -1.72 -28.31 -29.36
N LYS A 328 -1.33 -28.97 -28.23
CA LYS A 328 -0.59 -30.21 -28.21
C LYS A 328 -1.59 -31.36 -28.19
N GLU A 329 -1.66 -32.12 -29.26
CA GLU A 329 -2.61 -33.23 -29.40
C GLU A 329 -1.92 -34.58 -29.17
N GLU A 330 -0.60 -34.66 -29.43
CA GLU A 330 0.18 -35.89 -29.33
C GLU A 330 1.36 -35.70 -28.34
N VAL A 331 1.73 -36.78 -27.68
CA VAL A 331 2.85 -36.82 -26.71
C VAL A 331 4.17 -36.39 -27.35
N THR A 332 4.36 -36.76 -28.63
CA THR A 332 5.58 -36.48 -29.40
C THR A 332 5.80 -35.03 -29.75
N GLN A 333 4.76 -34.19 -29.68
CA GLN A 333 4.87 -32.77 -29.96
C GLN A 333 5.62 -32.05 -28.83
N ASP A 334 6.55 -31.18 -29.20
CA ASP A 334 7.25 -30.32 -28.26
C ASP A 334 6.36 -29.14 -27.85
N LEU A 335 6.10 -29.03 -26.55
CA LEU A 335 5.24 -27.99 -25.99
C LEU A 335 5.79 -26.57 -26.23
N MET A 336 7.11 -26.40 -26.34
CA MET A 336 7.70 -25.11 -26.68
C MET A 336 7.42 -24.68 -28.13
N GLN A 337 7.31 -25.65 -29.04
CA GLN A 337 6.88 -25.40 -30.43
C GLN A 337 5.37 -25.04 -30.49
N VAL A 338 4.56 -25.64 -29.63
CA VAL A 338 3.14 -25.28 -29.50
C VAL A 338 2.99 -23.86 -28.98
N ARG A 339 3.77 -23.47 -27.94
CA ARG A 339 3.79 -22.10 -27.44
C ARG A 339 4.15 -21.12 -28.54
N LYS A 340 5.23 -21.38 -29.26
CA LYS A 340 5.66 -20.53 -30.38
C LYS A 340 4.56 -20.35 -31.45
N LYS A 341 3.83 -21.43 -31.78
CA LYS A 341 2.69 -21.34 -32.71
C LYS A 341 1.56 -20.45 -32.18
N ALA A 342 1.26 -20.51 -30.88
CA ALA A 342 0.28 -19.63 -30.26
C ALA A 342 0.75 -18.17 -30.29
N ASP A 343 2.02 -17.90 -30.02
CA ASP A 343 2.61 -16.56 -30.13
C ASP A 343 2.53 -16.01 -31.56
N ASP A 344 2.89 -16.82 -32.55
CA ASP A 344 2.81 -16.45 -33.97
C ASP A 344 1.35 -16.14 -34.41
N ASP A 345 0.37 -16.94 -33.96
CA ASP A 345 -1.06 -16.74 -34.21
C ASP A 345 -1.57 -15.45 -33.54
N MET A 346 -1.17 -15.17 -32.28
CA MET A 346 -1.50 -13.93 -31.59
C MET A 346 -0.92 -12.71 -32.32
N TYR A 347 0.32 -12.80 -32.79
CA TYR A 347 0.94 -11.71 -33.55
C TYR A 347 0.17 -11.41 -34.85
N LEU A 348 -0.29 -12.41 -35.55
CA LEU A 348 -1.14 -12.24 -36.76
C LEU A 348 -2.49 -11.61 -36.40
N ASP A 349 -3.13 -12.04 -35.32
CA ASP A 349 -4.39 -11.43 -34.84
C ASP A 349 -4.16 -9.95 -34.48
N LYS A 350 -3.01 -9.62 -33.82
CA LYS A 350 -2.62 -8.25 -33.47
C LYS A 350 -2.48 -7.36 -34.70
N LEU A 351 -1.85 -7.85 -35.76
CA LEU A 351 -1.72 -7.11 -37.02
C LEU A 351 -3.07 -6.82 -37.68
N THR A 352 -3.95 -7.79 -37.68
CA THR A 352 -5.26 -7.66 -38.35
C THR A 352 -6.28 -6.85 -37.57
N ARG A 353 -6.17 -6.83 -36.23
CA ARG A 353 -7.11 -6.14 -35.32
C ARG A 353 -6.66 -4.77 -34.86
N GLY A 354 -5.37 -4.46 -34.94
CA GLY A 354 -4.80 -3.21 -34.42
C GLY A 354 -5.49 -1.96 -34.99
N GLU A 355 -5.88 -1.96 -36.25
CA GLU A 355 -6.63 -0.85 -36.85
C GLU A 355 -8.08 -0.75 -36.33
N ARG A 356 -8.75 -1.88 -36.09
CA ARG A 356 -10.10 -1.90 -35.52
C ARG A 356 -10.10 -1.40 -34.08
N SER A 357 -9.12 -1.79 -33.30
CA SER A 357 -8.95 -1.32 -31.90
C SER A 357 -8.72 0.19 -31.85
N ARG A 358 -7.85 0.74 -32.70
CA ARG A 358 -7.63 2.20 -32.81
C ARG A 358 -8.88 2.94 -33.27
N SER A 359 -9.64 2.36 -34.24
CA SER A 359 -10.91 2.92 -34.68
C SER A 359 -11.94 2.96 -33.56
N ALA A 360 -11.99 1.93 -32.70
CA ALA A 360 -12.87 1.91 -31.54
C ALA A 360 -12.49 3.00 -30.53
N ILE A 361 -11.19 3.24 -30.28
CA ILE A 361 -10.72 4.34 -29.45
C ILE A 361 -11.15 5.69 -30.04
N TYR A 362 -10.97 5.89 -31.34
CA TYR A 362 -11.41 7.12 -32.02
C TYR A 362 -12.92 7.34 -31.87
N SER A 363 -13.73 6.31 -32.06
CA SER A 363 -15.20 6.37 -31.89
C SER A 363 -15.56 6.77 -30.45
N ARG A 364 -14.87 6.22 -29.46
CA ARG A 364 -15.09 6.55 -28.05
C ARG A 364 -14.73 7.99 -27.71
N ILE A 365 -13.65 8.52 -28.31
CA ILE A 365 -13.29 9.94 -28.21
C ILE A 365 -14.40 10.83 -28.78
N VAL A 366 -14.94 10.45 -29.94
CA VAL A 366 -16.05 11.19 -30.56
C VAL A 366 -17.29 11.19 -29.67
N GLU A 367 -17.66 10.01 -29.14
CA GLU A 367 -18.78 9.89 -28.18
C GLU A 367 -18.58 10.77 -26.94
N PHE A 368 -17.36 10.79 -26.38
CA PHE A 368 -17.03 11.62 -25.23
C PHE A 368 -17.24 13.10 -25.53
N LEU A 369 -16.71 13.60 -26.66
CA LEU A 369 -16.86 15.01 -27.07
C LEU A 369 -18.32 15.40 -27.34
N ASP A 370 -19.16 14.44 -27.76
CA ASP A 370 -20.56 14.66 -28.07
C ASP A 370 -21.50 14.41 -26.87
N SER A 371 -21.01 13.79 -25.78
CA SER A 371 -21.82 13.40 -24.62
C SER A 371 -22.15 14.57 -23.68
N ASP A 372 -21.22 15.50 -23.50
CA ASP A 372 -21.43 16.68 -22.63
C ASP A 372 -22.01 17.86 -23.45
N PRO A 373 -23.22 18.34 -23.13
CA PRO A 373 -23.85 19.46 -23.86
C PRO A 373 -23.01 20.75 -23.88
N ARG A 374 -22.21 20.99 -22.82
CA ARG A 374 -21.35 22.20 -22.74
C ARG A 374 -20.16 22.09 -23.68
N MET A 375 -19.48 20.92 -23.68
CA MET A 375 -18.40 20.65 -24.62
C MET A 375 -18.88 20.69 -26.06
N LYS A 376 -20.02 20.04 -26.34
CA LYS A 376 -20.67 20.07 -27.65
C LYS A 376 -20.99 21.50 -28.11
N THR A 377 -21.49 22.37 -27.22
CA THR A 377 -21.78 23.77 -27.51
C THR A 377 -20.50 24.55 -27.81
N HIS A 378 -19.45 24.37 -26.98
CA HIS A 378 -18.13 24.96 -27.17
C HIS A 378 -17.56 24.56 -28.53
N ILE A 379 -17.47 23.26 -28.81
CA ILE A 379 -16.98 22.74 -30.09
C ILE A 379 -17.77 23.31 -31.29
N SER A 380 -19.10 23.36 -31.19
CA SER A 380 -19.96 23.90 -32.27
C SER A 380 -19.64 25.36 -32.57
N ARG A 381 -19.50 26.20 -31.52
CA ARG A 381 -19.17 27.63 -31.65
C ARG A 381 -17.77 27.83 -32.21
N VAL A 382 -16.77 27.12 -31.66
CA VAL A 382 -15.39 27.24 -32.14
C VAL A 382 -15.27 26.80 -33.59
N ARG A 383 -15.97 25.71 -34.00
CA ARG A 383 -16.01 25.28 -35.40
C ARG A 383 -16.64 26.31 -36.34
N GLY A 384 -17.73 26.95 -35.91
CA GLY A 384 -18.34 28.05 -36.68
C GLY A 384 -17.35 29.21 -36.86
N LEU A 385 -16.71 29.66 -35.81
CA LEU A 385 -15.69 30.69 -35.85
C LEU A 385 -14.49 30.28 -36.72
N ALA A 386 -14.00 29.04 -36.58
CA ALA A 386 -12.89 28.50 -37.37
C ALA A 386 -13.20 28.51 -38.88
N HIS A 387 -14.41 28.14 -39.27
CA HIS A 387 -14.84 28.15 -40.67
C HIS A 387 -14.85 29.56 -41.26
N LEU A 388 -15.45 30.52 -40.54
CA LEU A 388 -15.49 31.91 -40.97
C LEU A 388 -14.11 32.56 -41.04
N PHE A 389 -13.31 32.36 -39.99
CA PHE A 389 -11.97 32.90 -39.87
C PHE A 389 -11.01 32.30 -40.90
N GLY A 390 -11.07 30.99 -41.14
CA GLY A 390 -10.26 30.31 -42.14
C GLY A 390 -10.55 30.77 -43.55
N LYS A 391 -11.82 31.00 -43.91
CA LYS A 391 -12.21 31.64 -45.17
C LYS A 391 -11.65 33.04 -45.34
N HIS A 392 -11.72 33.83 -44.28
CA HIS A 392 -11.22 35.22 -44.31
C HIS A 392 -9.69 35.28 -44.40
N LEU A 393 -8.99 34.32 -43.81
CA LEU A 393 -7.54 34.13 -43.94
C LEU A 393 -7.12 33.54 -45.29
N ALA A 394 -8.08 33.19 -46.17
CA ALA A 394 -7.87 32.51 -47.42
C ALA A 394 -7.00 31.22 -47.27
N LEU A 395 -7.29 30.41 -46.24
CA LEU A 395 -6.58 29.17 -46.01
C LEU A 395 -6.82 28.19 -47.17
N ARG A 396 -5.80 27.39 -47.51
CA ARG A 396 -5.94 26.31 -48.48
C ARG A 396 -6.88 25.22 -47.93
N GLN A 397 -7.39 24.38 -48.80
CA GLN A 397 -8.35 23.34 -48.44
C GLN A 397 -7.80 22.40 -47.35
N ASP A 398 -6.55 21.98 -47.45
CA ASP A 398 -5.90 21.13 -46.46
C ASP A 398 -5.76 21.82 -45.08
N GLU A 399 -5.46 23.11 -45.03
CA GLU A 399 -5.40 23.90 -43.81
C GLU A 399 -6.80 24.11 -43.21
N MET A 400 -7.84 24.29 -44.05
CA MET A 400 -9.23 24.38 -43.58
C MET A 400 -9.70 23.07 -42.93
N GLU A 401 -9.38 21.93 -43.52
CA GLU A 401 -9.69 20.61 -42.95
C GLU A 401 -8.96 20.41 -41.60
N LYS A 402 -7.67 20.72 -41.53
CA LYS A 402 -6.92 20.68 -40.28
C LYS A 402 -7.50 21.61 -39.21
N LEU A 403 -7.85 22.85 -39.56
CA LEU A 403 -8.44 23.80 -38.62
C LEU A 403 -9.82 23.32 -38.12
N ALA A 404 -10.62 22.69 -38.98
CA ALA A 404 -11.91 22.11 -38.60
C ALA A 404 -11.73 20.91 -37.65
N LEU A 405 -10.74 20.04 -37.90
CA LEU A 405 -10.38 18.95 -37.01
C LEU A 405 -9.85 19.49 -35.67
N LEU A 406 -8.96 20.48 -35.70
CA LEU A 406 -8.40 21.10 -34.52
C LEU A 406 -9.50 21.74 -33.65
N ALA A 407 -10.44 22.45 -34.27
CA ALA A 407 -11.59 23.03 -33.57
C ALA A 407 -12.47 21.98 -32.85
N ARG A 408 -12.48 20.72 -33.32
CA ARG A 408 -13.22 19.65 -32.67
C ARG A 408 -12.43 18.91 -31.60
N PHE A 409 -11.12 18.72 -31.80
CA PHE A 409 -10.32 17.76 -31.03
C PHE A 409 -9.23 18.41 -30.17
N HIS A 410 -9.08 19.77 -30.16
CA HIS A 410 -8.01 20.43 -29.40
C HIS A 410 -8.02 20.04 -27.91
N ASP A 411 -9.21 19.85 -27.34
CA ASP A 411 -9.43 19.54 -25.92
C ASP A 411 -9.57 18.03 -25.62
N VAL A 412 -9.26 17.15 -26.58
CA VAL A 412 -9.39 15.69 -26.41
C VAL A 412 -8.64 15.15 -25.17
N GLY A 413 -7.55 15.79 -24.78
CA GLY A 413 -6.77 15.44 -23.60
C GLY A 413 -7.45 15.75 -22.26
N LEU A 414 -8.61 16.42 -22.25
CA LEU A 414 -9.45 16.60 -21.06
C LEU A 414 -10.23 15.34 -20.67
N MET A 415 -10.32 14.35 -21.55
CA MET A 415 -11.11 13.14 -21.37
C MET A 415 -10.88 12.43 -20.01
N PRO A 416 -9.65 12.32 -19.44
CA PRO A 416 -9.44 11.68 -18.15
C PRO A 416 -9.73 12.56 -16.94
N ILE A 417 -10.13 13.83 -17.14
CA ILE A 417 -10.35 14.77 -16.03
C ILE A 417 -11.79 14.64 -15.54
N PRO A 418 -12.01 14.44 -14.23
CA PRO A 418 -13.36 14.35 -13.67
C PRO A 418 -14.21 15.58 -13.99
N THR A 419 -15.48 15.36 -14.29
CA THR A 419 -16.44 16.41 -14.64
C THR A 419 -16.57 17.46 -13.54
N GLU A 420 -16.44 17.06 -12.27
CA GLU A 420 -16.45 17.94 -11.10
C GLU A 420 -15.31 18.95 -11.11
N VAL A 421 -14.14 18.56 -11.64
CA VAL A 421 -12.97 19.43 -11.80
C VAL A 421 -13.16 20.35 -13.00
N LEU A 422 -13.58 19.79 -14.16
CA LEU A 422 -13.78 20.58 -15.39
C LEU A 422 -14.83 21.71 -15.22
N TYR A 423 -15.85 21.49 -14.38
CA TYR A 423 -16.96 22.43 -14.17
C TYR A 423 -17.06 22.97 -12.75
N LYS A 424 -15.95 22.98 -12.03
CA LYS A 424 -15.86 23.48 -10.66
C LYS A 424 -16.30 24.95 -10.60
N LYS A 425 -17.20 25.28 -9.66
CA LYS A 425 -17.67 26.65 -9.42
C LYS A 425 -16.68 27.45 -8.55
N GLY A 426 -15.46 27.56 -8.95
CA GLY A 426 -14.44 28.27 -8.20
C GLY A 426 -13.05 28.03 -8.77
N PRO A 427 -12.00 28.60 -8.18
CA PRO A 427 -10.66 28.34 -8.63
C PRO A 427 -10.28 26.87 -8.45
N LEU A 428 -9.53 26.34 -9.40
CA LEU A 428 -8.91 25.03 -9.28
C LEU A 428 -7.80 25.10 -8.23
N ASP A 429 -7.63 24.05 -7.43
CA ASP A 429 -6.45 23.93 -6.60
C ASP A 429 -5.17 23.70 -7.46
N PRO A 430 -3.96 23.84 -6.89
CA PRO A 430 -2.73 23.69 -7.68
C PRO A 430 -2.58 22.31 -8.35
N GLY A 431 -3.07 21.24 -7.71
CA GLY A 431 -3.03 19.88 -8.27
C GLY A 431 -4.05 19.67 -9.39
N GLU A 432 -5.28 20.16 -9.21
CA GLU A 432 -6.31 20.17 -10.24
C GLU A 432 -5.86 20.98 -11.47
N TRP A 433 -5.26 22.17 -11.22
CA TRP A 433 -4.75 23.02 -12.29
C TRP A 433 -3.63 22.35 -13.07
N GLU A 434 -2.65 21.75 -12.38
CA GLU A 434 -1.56 21.03 -13.03
C GLU A 434 -2.10 19.85 -13.86
N ASN A 435 -3.11 19.15 -13.36
CA ASN A 435 -3.77 18.07 -14.09
C ASN A 435 -4.47 18.57 -15.36
N VAL A 436 -5.20 19.71 -15.28
CA VAL A 436 -5.83 20.32 -16.44
C VAL A 436 -4.78 20.83 -17.43
N ARG A 437 -3.71 21.47 -16.95
CA ARG A 437 -2.65 22.03 -17.79
C ARG A 437 -1.93 21.00 -18.67
N ARG A 438 -1.97 19.72 -18.29
CA ARG A 438 -1.36 18.61 -19.06
C ARG A 438 -2.22 18.12 -20.22
N HIS A 439 -3.44 18.62 -20.41
CA HIS A 439 -4.29 18.09 -21.49
C HIS A 439 -3.73 18.29 -22.92
N PRO A 440 -2.96 19.36 -23.27
CA PRO A 440 -2.37 19.45 -24.61
C PRO A 440 -1.38 18.31 -24.88
N GLU A 441 -0.58 17.93 -23.89
CA GLU A 441 0.36 16.80 -24.02
C GLU A 441 -0.36 15.45 -24.17
N ARG A 442 -1.42 15.22 -23.38
CA ARG A 442 -2.26 14.02 -23.50
C ARG A 442 -2.95 13.97 -24.85
N GLY A 443 -3.52 15.09 -25.28
CA GLY A 443 -4.16 15.23 -26.60
C GLY A 443 -3.18 14.95 -27.73
N TYR A 444 -1.96 15.47 -27.65
CA TYR A 444 -0.88 15.19 -28.59
C TYR A 444 -0.57 13.68 -28.69
N ARG A 445 -0.39 13.00 -27.54
CA ARG A 445 -0.07 11.58 -27.49
C ARG A 445 -1.19 10.74 -28.10
N LEU A 446 -2.45 11.07 -27.83
CA LEU A 446 -3.61 10.44 -28.46
C LEU A 446 -3.63 10.69 -29.98
N ALA A 447 -3.56 11.94 -30.38
CA ALA A 447 -3.68 12.34 -31.79
C ALA A 447 -2.58 11.71 -32.67
N ARG A 448 -1.32 11.72 -32.19
CA ARG A 448 -0.19 11.14 -32.91
C ARG A 448 -0.35 9.66 -33.25
N ASN A 449 -1.07 8.90 -32.40
CA ASN A 449 -1.27 7.45 -32.57
C ASN A 449 -2.59 7.09 -33.28
N LEU A 450 -3.44 8.07 -33.58
CA LEU A 450 -4.71 7.88 -34.26
C LEU A 450 -4.65 8.52 -35.64
N ALA A 451 -4.65 7.71 -36.71
CA ALA A 451 -4.48 8.17 -38.10
C ALA A 451 -5.36 9.38 -38.48
N PRO A 452 -6.66 9.45 -38.07
CA PRO A 452 -7.50 10.62 -38.43
C PRO A 452 -7.04 11.93 -37.77
N LEU A 453 -6.29 11.89 -36.69
CA LEU A 453 -5.88 13.07 -35.90
C LEU A 453 -4.38 13.38 -36.01
N ALA A 454 -3.57 12.45 -36.58
CA ALA A 454 -2.12 12.56 -36.61
C ALA A 454 -1.64 13.88 -37.26
N SER A 455 -2.39 14.38 -38.26
CA SER A 455 -2.05 15.60 -38.99
C SER A 455 -2.20 16.90 -38.20
N ILE A 456 -2.86 16.85 -37.03
CA ILE A 456 -3.10 18.01 -36.15
C ILE A 456 -2.50 17.84 -34.76
N ALA A 457 -1.67 16.82 -34.56
CA ALA A 457 -1.13 16.51 -33.25
C ALA A 457 -0.26 17.65 -32.68
N GLU A 458 0.64 18.24 -33.45
CA GLU A 458 1.47 19.37 -33.03
C GLU A 458 0.62 20.62 -32.72
N GLU A 459 -0.43 20.83 -33.49
CA GLU A 459 -1.37 21.93 -33.25
C GLU A 459 -2.13 21.74 -31.94
N ILE A 460 -2.54 20.51 -31.61
CA ILE A 460 -3.13 20.18 -30.30
C ILE A 460 -2.14 20.47 -29.17
N LEU A 461 -0.86 20.11 -29.34
CA LEU A 461 0.14 20.35 -28.29
C LEU A 461 0.31 21.83 -27.98
N CYS A 462 0.29 22.69 -29.02
CA CYS A 462 0.66 24.08 -28.94
C CYS A 462 -0.52 25.06 -28.80
N HIS A 463 -1.78 24.57 -28.66
CA HIS A 463 -2.95 25.46 -28.67
C HIS A 463 -3.11 26.35 -27.44
N HIS A 464 -2.31 26.13 -26.38
CA HIS A 464 -2.21 27.03 -25.21
C HIS A 464 -0.91 27.82 -25.14
N GLU A 465 -0.09 27.77 -26.20
CA GLU A 465 1.07 28.65 -26.28
C GLU A 465 0.61 30.10 -26.50
N LYS A 466 1.30 31.07 -25.85
CA LYS A 466 1.07 32.47 -26.00
C LYS A 466 2.15 33.11 -26.89
N TYR A 467 1.78 34.08 -27.68
CA TYR A 467 2.67 34.69 -28.65
C TYR A 467 3.97 35.25 -28.03
N ASP A 468 3.92 35.70 -26.77
CA ASP A 468 5.06 36.23 -26.00
C ASP A 468 5.93 35.13 -25.33
N GLY A 469 5.57 33.87 -25.46
CA GLY A 469 6.26 32.74 -24.82
C GLY A 469 5.80 32.43 -23.39
N GLY A 470 4.82 33.18 -22.83
CA GLY A 470 4.26 32.94 -21.51
C GLY A 470 3.21 31.80 -21.46
N GLY A 471 3.07 31.02 -22.54
CA GLY A 471 2.14 29.91 -22.67
C GLY A 471 2.69 28.58 -22.14
N TYR A 472 2.02 27.49 -22.51
CA TYR A 472 2.40 26.13 -22.17
C TYR A 472 2.00 25.13 -23.26
N PRO A 473 2.59 23.91 -23.35
CA PRO A 473 3.55 23.32 -22.41
C PRO A 473 5.02 23.64 -22.69
N ARG A 474 5.36 24.11 -23.91
CA ARG A 474 6.76 24.27 -24.38
C ARG A 474 7.32 25.70 -24.17
N GLY A 475 6.45 26.70 -23.97
CA GLY A 475 6.85 28.10 -23.90
C GLY A 475 7.34 28.65 -25.24
N LEU A 476 6.79 28.18 -26.35
CA LEU A 476 7.09 28.66 -27.69
C LEU A 476 6.61 30.11 -27.86
N SER A 477 7.32 30.89 -28.66
CA SER A 477 6.99 32.30 -28.91
C SER A 477 6.92 32.63 -30.39
N GLY A 478 6.13 33.65 -30.71
CA GLY A 478 6.07 34.19 -32.07
C GLY A 478 5.64 33.17 -33.12
N GLU A 479 6.39 33.11 -34.20
CA GLU A 479 6.12 32.22 -35.35
C GLU A 479 6.58 30.80 -35.15
N ASP A 480 7.33 30.47 -34.07
CA ASP A 480 7.67 29.10 -33.66
C ASP A 480 6.41 28.32 -33.25
N ILE A 481 5.35 29.02 -32.83
CA ILE A 481 4.04 28.41 -32.57
C ILE A 481 3.36 28.09 -33.93
N PRO A 482 2.88 26.86 -34.16
CA PRO A 482 2.18 26.52 -35.41
C PRO A 482 1.03 27.49 -35.68
N ARG A 483 0.90 27.91 -36.95
CA ARG A 483 -0.09 28.94 -37.35
C ARG A 483 -1.53 28.60 -36.93
N LEU A 484 -1.92 27.34 -37.09
CA LEU A 484 -3.27 26.89 -36.72
C LEU A 484 -3.46 26.86 -35.20
N SER A 485 -2.40 26.60 -34.42
CA SER A 485 -2.43 26.70 -32.95
C SER A 485 -2.65 28.15 -32.49
N ARG A 486 -1.97 29.11 -33.11
CA ARG A 486 -2.20 30.53 -32.85
C ARG A 486 -3.64 30.96 -33.20
N ALA A 487 -4.18 30.42 -34.31
CA ALA A 487 -5.55 30.70 -34.73
C ALA A 487 -6.57 30.11 -33.73
N ILE A 488 -6.46 28.80 -33.37
CA ILE A 488 -7.41 28.18 -32.47
C ILE A 488 -7.35 28.77 -31.06
N HIS A 489 -6.15 29.16 -30.57
CA HIS A 489 -5.98 29.85 -29.28
C HIS A 489 -6.83 31.12 -29.20
N LEU A 490 -6.80 31.94 -30.26
CA LEU A 490 -7.59 33.16 -30.35
C LEU A 490 -9.10 32.86 -30.40
N LEU A 491 -9.52 31.85 -31.20
CA LEU A 491 -10.94 31.48 -31.33
C LEU A 491 -11.52 30.94 -30.02
N CYS A 492 -10.77 30.08 -29.32
CA CYS A 492 -11.15 29.58 -28.01
C CYS A 492 -11.23 30.66 -26.95
N ALA A 493 -10.28 31.62 -26.97
CA ALA A 493 -10.31 32.76 -26.04
C ALA A 493 -11.54 33.67 -26.30
N TYR A 494 -11.86 33.96 -27.55
CA TYR A 494 -13.05 34.72 -27.92
C TYR A 494 -14.35 34.01 -27.49
N GLU A 495 -14.46 32.69 -27.79
CA GLU A 495 -15.62 31.87 -27.36
C GLU A 495 -15.72 31.84 -25.83
N ALA A 496 -14.59 31.67 -25.15
CA ALA A 496 -14.57 31.69 -23.70
C ALA A 496 -15.00 33.01 -23.09
N MET A 497 -14.72 34.15 -23.71
CA MET A 497 -15.12 35.48 -23.26
C MET A 497 -16.61 35.77 -23.53
N THR A 498 -17.12 35.38 -24.70
CA THR A 498 -18.50 35.68 -25.13
C THR A 498 -19.50 34.58 -24.77
N GLY A 499 -19.02 33.34 -24.48
CA GLY A 499 -19.84 32.22 -24.08
C GLY A 499 -20.33 32.32 -22.63
N TRP A 500 -21.52 31.76 -22.39
CA TRP A 500 -22.07 31.67 -21.03
C TRP A 500 -21.21 30.81 -20.13
N ARG A 501 -20.84 31.33 -18.96
CA ARG A 501 -20.08 30.63 -17.92
C ARG A 501 -20.78 30.78 -16.58
N SER A 502 -20.85 29.72 -15.78
CA SER A 502 -21.56 29.69 -14.50
C SER A 502 -20.90 30.57 -13.41
N TYR A 503 -19.68 31.00 -13.59
CA TYR A 503 -18.87 31.70 -12.60
C TYR A 503 -18.53 33.15 -12.97
N ARG A 504 -18.88 33.63 -14.21
CA ARG A 504 -18.70 35.01 -14.63
C ARG A 504 -19.73 35.42 -15.71
N PRO A 505 -20.14 36.68 -15.78
CA PRO A 505 -20.93 37.20 -16.90
C PRO A 505 -20.14 37.11 -18.22
N SER A 506 -20.85 36.89 -19.33
CA SER A 506 -20.29 36.94 -20.68
C SER A 506 -19.97 38.39 -21.04
N LEU A 507 -18.85 38.61 -21.73
CA LEU A 507 -18.55 39.87 -22.36
C LEU A 507 -19.40 40.05 -23.62
N SER A 508 -19.71 41.30 -23.98
CA SER A 508 -20.21 41.59 -25.32
C SER A 508 -19.15 41.28 -26.39
N SER A 509 -19.59 41.08 -27.63
CA SER A 509 -18.66 40.90 -28.76
C SER A 509 -17.64 42.01 -28.86
N GLU A 510 -18.06 43.26 -28.67
CA GLU A 510 -17.19 44.41 -28.76
C GLU A 510 -16.14 44.47 -27.64
N GLU A 511 -16.53 44.18 -26.38
CA GLU A 511 -15.59 44.08 -25.24
C GLU A 511 -14.56 42.98 -25.46
N ALA A 512 -14.99 41.80 -25.96
CA ALA A 512 -14.10 40.69 -26.26
C ALA A 512 -13.12 41.02 -27.40
N LEU A 513 -13.56 41.75 -28.44
CA LEU A 513 -12.69 42.20 -29.52
C LEU A 513 -11.68 43.26 -29.06
N GLN A 514 -12.09 44.16 -28.14
CA GLN A 514 -11.18 45.12 -27.53
C GLN A 514 -10.11 44.42 -26.69
N GLU A 515 -10.50 43.39 -25.92
CA GLU A 515 -9.54 42.59 -25.15
C GLU A 515 -8.56 41.86 -26.08
N ILE A 516 -9.03 41.22 -27.14
CA ILE A 516 -8.16 40.55 -28.13
C ILE A 516 -7.16 41.57 -28.73
N ALA A 517 -7.63 42.77 -29.11
CA ALA A 517 -6.77 43.81 -29.64
C ALA A 517 -5.72 44.27 -28.60
N SER A 518 -6.09 44.38 -27.32
CA SER A 518 -5.20 44.78 -26.22
C SER A 518 -4.08 43.76 -25.94
N GLN A 519 -4.37 42.49 -26.18
CA GLN A 519 -3.46 41.35 -25.96
C GLN A 519 -2.69 40.94 -27.23
N ALA A 520 -2.83 41.68 -28.33
CA ALA A 520 -2.07 41.46 -29.56
C ALA A 520 -0.56 41.64 -29.32
N GLY A 521 0.24 40.68 -29.73
CA GLY A 521 1.69 40.62 -29.47
C GLY A 521 2.08 40.09 -28.10
N LYS A 522 1.12 39.84 -27.20
CA LYS A 522 1.31 39.18 -25.90
C LYS A 522 0.71 37.76 -25.92
N GLN A 523 -0.58 37.68 -25.68
CA GLN A 523 -1.30 36.41 -25.71
C GLN A 523 -1.54 35.96 -27.17
N PHE A 524 -1.92 36.86 -28.06
CA PHE A 524 -2.34 36.55 -29.42
C PHE A 524 -1.34 37.00 -30.47
N ASP A 525 -1.28 36.29 -31.58
CA ASP A 525 -0.58 36.72 -32.79
C ASP A 525 -1.16 38.07 -33.26
N PRO A 526 -0.37 39.14 -33.38
CA PRO A 526 -0.87 40.47 -33.71
C PRO A 526 -1.50 40.54 -35.11
N ARG A 527 -1.01 39.74 -36.07
CA ARG A 527 -1.60 39.70 -37.42
C ARG A 527 -2.95 38.99 -37.40
N LEU A 528 -3.04 37.83 -36.74
CA LEU A 528 -4.29 37.07 -36.61
C LEU A 528 -5.34 37.85 -35.82
N ALA A 529 -4.95 38.52 -34.72
CA ALA A 529 -5.82 39.34 -33.92
C ALA A 529 -6.40 40.49 -34.75
N GLY A 530 -5.57 41.23 -35.50
CA GLY A 530 -6.01 42.30 -36.39
C GLY A 530 -7.01 41.85 -37.45
N VAL A 531 -6.72 40.72 -38.10
CA VAL A 531 -7.62 40.13 -39.12
C VAL A 531 -8.94 39.67 -38.50
N PHE A 532 -8.91 39.08 -37.28
CA PHE A 532 -10.12 38.62 -36.59
C PHE A 532 -11.04 39.78 -36.19
N VAL A 533 -10.47 40.87 -35.64
CA VAL A 533 -11.21 42.08 -35.31
C VAL A 533 -11.85 42.70 -36.56
N GLN A 534 -11.12 42.76 -37.68
CA GLN A 534 -11.64 43.27 -38.93
C GLN A 534 -12.79 42.42 -39.48
N LEU A 535 -12.68 41.06 -39.42
CA LEU A 535 -13.73 40.14 -39.82
C LEU A 535 -15.05 40.45 -39.07
N HIS A 536 -15.01 40.57 -37.75
CA HIS A 536 -16.19 40.84 -36.94
C HIS A 536 -16.83 42.18 -37.26
N ARG A 537 -16.04 43.24 -37.44
CA ARG A 537 -16.55 44.56 -37.86
C ARG A 537 -17.25 44.52 -39.21
N THR A 538 -16.73 43.70 -40.14
CA THR A 538 -17.35 43.53 -41.48
C THR A 538 -18.69 42.80 -41.39
N LEU A 539 -18.78 41.79 -40.49
CA LEU A 539 -20.01 41.00 -40.27
C LEU A 539 -21.13 41.82 -39.59
N GLU A 540 -20.75 42.74 -38.66
CA GLU A 540 -21.71 43.65 -38.02
C GLU A 540 -22.28 44.69 -38.97
N VAL A 541 -21.50 45.17 -39.96
CA VAL A 541 -21.95 46.13 -40.99
C VAL A 541 -22.83 45.46 -42.07
N GLY A 542 -22.68 44.13 -42.25
CA GLY A 542 -23.34 43.35 -43.31
C GLY A 542 -24.60 42.57 -42.93
N ASN A 543 -25.28 42.83 -41.81
CA ASN A 543 -26.44 42.14 -41.21
C ASN A 543 -26.12 40.95 -40.30
N GLY A 544 -26.40 41.20 -39.04
CA GLY A 544 -26.84 40.27 -38.00
C GLY A 544 -26.27 38.85 -38.02
N LEU A 545 -25.28 38.64 -37.10
CA LEU A 545 -24.95 37.27 -36.62
C LEU A 545 -26.16 36.65 -35.90
N PRO A 546 -26.47 35.35 -36.12
CA PRO A 546 -27.51 34.67 -35.37
C PRO A 546 -27.14 34.47 -33.90
#